data_a09aa6d85db049d6653b41ea39e0d3bd
#
_entry.id   a09aa6d85db049d6653b41ea39e0d3bd
#
_cell.length_a   1.000
_cell.length_b   1.000
_cell.length_c   1.000
_cell.angle_alpha   90.00
_cell.angle_beta   90.00
_cell.angle_gamma   90.00
#
_symmetry.space_group_name_H-M   'P 1'
#
loop_
_entity.id
_entity.type
_entity.pdbx_description
1 polymer ?
#
loop_
_entity_poly.entity_id
_entity_poly.type
_entity_poly.pdbx_seq_one_letter_code
_entity_poly.pdbx_strand_id
1 'polypeptide(L)'
;MDDYFEPQELNTSTIQAQPHNRQAEEAVLGAVLINPDSFFDVAQILEADNFYIIRNRWIWEVFTYLHENRIPIDILTLSEELDKRSQLEEIGGQVYLMSLINQTPSSLNAQAYARIVEETSVRRRMLTAANEMAKLAYQEDKDIESIINSVEQ
;
A
#
# COMPACT_ATOMS: atom_id res chain seq x y z
N MET A 1 15.79 47.61 6.94
CA MET A 1 15.08 46.62 6.14
C MET A 1 15.02 45.35 6.93
N ASP A 2 13.97 45.22 7.69
CA ASP A 2 13.77 44.03 8.50
C ASP A 2 12.96 43.04 7.68
N ASP A 3 13.67 42.10 7.07
CA ASP A 3 13.03 40.93 6.53
C ASP A 3 12.53 40.09 7.71
N TYR A 4 11.33 40.41 8.15
CA TYR A 4 10.62 39.54 9.06
C TYR A 4 10.22 38.30 8.22
N PHE A 5 10.97 37.22 8.39
CA PHE A 5 10.55 35.89 8.02
C PHE A 5 9.35 35.56 8.91
N GLU A 6 8.14 35.86 8.44
CA GLU A 6 6.96 35.30 9.05
C GLU A 6 7.05 33.78 8.87
N PRO A 7 7.07 33.01 9.99
CA PRO A 7 6.91 31.57 9.86
C PRO A 7 5.58 31.34 9.16
N GLN A 8 5.61 30.81 7.96
CA GLN A 8 4.39 30.31 7.36
C GLN A 8 3.79 29.33 8.36
N GLU A 9 2.67 29.69 8.94
CA GLU A 9 1.88 28.76 9.71
C GLU A 9 1.63 27.57 8.79
N LEU A 10 2.30 26.46 9.07
CA LEU A 10 1.97 25.18 8.47
C LEU A 10 0.49 24.98 8.69
N ASN A 11 -0.27 25.15 7.63
CA ASN A 11 -1.72 24.98 7.66
C ASN A 11 -1.98 23.52 8.02
N THR A 12 -2.13 23.24 9.31
CA THR A 12 -2.38 21.90 9.86
C THR A 12 -3.75 21.35 9.46
N SER A 13 -4.52 22.10 8.68
CA SER A 13 -5.84 21.68 8.20
C SER A 13 -5.81 20.80 6.95
N THR A 14 -4.68 20.69 6.25
CA THR A 14 -4.50 19.72 5.17
C THR A 14 -3.86 18.46 5.73
N ILE A 15 -4.70 17.44 6.01
CA ILE A 15 -4.21 16.08 6.21
C ILE A 15 -3.58 15.69 4.88
N GLN A 16 -2.26 15.79 4.80
CA GLN A 16 -1.54 15.29 3.65
C GLN A 16 -1.67 13.77 3.62
N ALA A 17 -2.17 13.24 2.50
CA ALA A 17 -2.12 11.82 2.26
C ALA A 17 -0.66 11.36 2.37
N GLN A 18 -0.44 10.20 2.98
CA GLN A 18 0.88 9.60 3.02
C GLN A 18 1.37 9.27 1.61
N PRO A 19 2.69 9.19 1.38
CA PRO A 19 3.22 8.78 0.09
C PRO A 19 2.59 7.48 -0.39
N HIS A 20 2.00 7.52 -1.57
CA HIS A 20 1.43 6.35 -2.24
C HIS A 20 1.35 6.61 -3.74
N ASN A 21 1.19 5.55 -4.51
CA ASN A 21 0.99 5.66 -5.94
C ASN A 21 -0.20 4.79 -6.36
N ARG A 22 -1.35 5.41 -6.48
CA ARG A 22 -2.59 4.74 -6.85
C ARG A 22 -2.49 4.01 -8.18
N GLN A 23 -1.92 4.66 -9.20
CA GLN A 23 -1.78 4.07 -10.52
C GLN A 23 -0.91 2.81 -10.50
N ALA A 24 0.19 2.85 -9.75
CA ALA A 24 1.07 1.70 -9.61
C ALA A 24 0.40 0.54 -8.88
N GLU A 25 -0.33 0.83 -7.79
CA GLU A 25 -1.10 -0.20 -7.08
C GLU A 25 -2.12 -0.87 -7.99
N GLU A 26 -2.90 -0.07 -8.70
CA GLU A 26 -3.91 -0.58 -9.64
C GLU A 26 -3.28 -1.35 -10.80
N ALA A 27 -2.13 -0.88 -11.31
CA ALA A 27 -1.42 -1.55 -12.39
C ALA A 27 -0.85 -2.91 -11.98
N VAL A 28 -0.34 -3.03 -10.75
CA VAL A 28 0.11 -4.33 -10.21
C VAL A 28 -1.05 -5.33 -10.18
N LEU A 29 -2.17 -4.93 -9.61
CA LEU A 29 -3.34 -5.80 -9.49
C LEU A 29 -3.89 -6.17 -10.86
N GLY A 30 -3.99 -5.21 -11.76
CA GLY A 30 -4.43 -5.45 -13.13
C GLY A 30 -3.49 -6.37 -13.91
N ALA A 31 -2.18 -6.21 -13.73
CA ALA A 31 -1.19 -7.08 -14.35
C ALA A 31 -1.33 -8.55 -13.91
N VAL A 32 -1.60 -8.78 -12.63
CA VAL A 32 -1.85 -10.13 -12.10
C VAL A 32 -3.15 -10.72 -12.66
N LEU A 33 -4.20 -9.90 -12.79
CA LEU A 33 -5.46 -10.36 -13.40
C LEU A 33 -5.31 -10.71 -14.87
N ILE A 34 -4.49 -9.96 -15.63
CA ILE A 34 -4.21 -10.22 -17.04
C ILE A 34 -3.32 -11.46 -17.19
N ASN A 35 -2.28 -11.55 -16.38
CA ASN A 35 -1.32 -12.66 -16.39
C ASN A 35 -1.10 -13.19 -14.97
N PRO A 36 -1.93 -14.13 -14.52
CA PRO A 36 -1.82 -14.68 -13.16
C PRO A 36 -0.48 -15.31 -12.82
N ASP A 37 0.27 -15.77 -13.80
CA ASP A 37 1.60 -16.34 -13.59
C ASP A 37 2.59 -15.29 -13.06
N SER A 38 2.34 -14.01 -13.27
CA SER A 38 3.16 -12.93 -12.72
C SER A 38 3.05 -12.79 -11.21
N PHE A 39 2.02 -13.35 -10.59
CA PHE A 39 1.81 -13.22 -9.14
C PHE A 39 3.01 -13.70 -8.33
N PHE A 40 3.59 -14.84 -8.69
CA PHE A 40 4.73 -15.40 -7.96
C PHE A 40 5.90 -14.40 -7.89
N ASP A 41 6.26 -13.80 -9.02
CA ASP A 41 7.37 -12.85 -9.07
C ASP A 41 7.06 -11.56 -8.30
N VAL A 42 5.84 -11.05 -8.43
CA VAL A 42 5.40 -9.84 -7.72
C VAL A 42 5.32 -10.10 -6.22
N ALA A 43 4.91 -11.28 -5.79
CA ALA A 43 4.85 -11.66 -4.38
C ALA A 43 6.22 -11.77 -3.72
N GLN A 44 7.31 -11.85 -4.48
CA GLN A 44 8.66 -11.73 -3.93
C GLN A 44 9.00 -10.28 -3.53
N ILE A 45 8.27 -9.32 -4.07
CA ILE A 45 8.50 -7.88 -3.86
C ILE A 45 7.49 -7.31 -2.87
N LEU A 46 6.22 -7.71 -2.97
CA LEU A 46 5.10 -7.10 -2.26
C LEU A 46 4.39 -8.06 -1.32
N GLU A 47 3.94 -7.51 -0.22
CA GLU A 47 2.95 -8.09 0.67
C GLU A 47 1.71 -7.19 0.72
N ALA A 48 0.62 -7.66 1.31
CA ALA A 48 -0.62 -6.90 1.42
C ALA A 48 -0.43 -5.53 2.07
N ASP A 49 0.40 -5.46 3.11
CA ASP A 49 0.66 -4.22 3.85
C ASP A 49 1.40 -3.14 3.05
N ASN A 50 1.99 -3.49 1.91
CA ASN A 50 2.61 -2.51 1.02
C ASN A 50 1.58 -1.65 0.27
N PHE A 51 0.34 -2.11 0.17
CA PHE A 51 -0.73 -1.36 -0.49
C PHE A 51 -1.31 -0.33 0.48
N TYR A 52 -1.33 0.93 0.07
CA TYR A 52 -1.89 2.02 0.86
C TYR A 52 -3.42 2.03 0.83
N ILE A 53 -4.00 1.77 -0.35
CA ILE A 53 -5.43 1.80 -0.56
C ILE A 53 -6.03 0.49 -0.06
N ILE A 54 -6.95 0.57 0.90
CA ILE A 54 -7.47 -0.60 1.62
C ILE A 54 -8.09 -1.63 0.68
N ARG A 55 -8.88 -1.19 -0.31
CA ARG A 55 -9.49 -2.12 -1.26
C ARG A 55 -8.45 -2.89 -2.08
N ASN A 56 -7.33 -2.27 -2.39
CA ASN A 56 -6.23 -2.91 -3.09
C ASN A 56 -5.53 -3.94 -2.20
N ARG A 57 -5.38 -3.62 -0.93
CA ARG A 57 -4.85 -4.55 0.07
C ARG A 57 -5.71 -5.81 0.19
N TRP A 58 -7.02 -5.65 0.25
CA TRP A 58 -7.96 -6.78 0.30
C TRP A 58 -7.88 -7.66 -0.94
N ILE A 59 -7.78 -7.06 -2.12
CA ILE A 59 -7.59 -7.81 -3.36
C ILE A 59 -6.30 -8.61 -3.32
N TRP A 60 -5.20 -8.01 -2.85
CA TRP A 60 -3.93 -8.71 -2.73
C TRP A 60 -3.99 -9.87 -1.73
N GLU A 61 -4.67 -9.70 -0.61
CA GLU A 61 -4.90 -10.78 0.35
C GLU A 61 -5.63 -11.96 -0.28
N VAL A 62 -6.64 -11.68 -1.11
CA VAL A 62 -7.37 -12.73 -1.84
C VAL A 62 -6.50 -13.38 -2.90
N PHE A 63 -5.68 -12.63 -3.62
CA PHE A 63 -4.70 -13.22 -4.54
C PHE A 63 -3.79 -14.22 -3.83
N THR A 64 -3.28 -13.84 -2.68
CA THR A 64 -2.43 -14.70 -1.85
C THR A 64 -3.16 -15.98 -1.44
N TYR A 65 -4.40 -15.84 -0.97
CA TYR A 65 -5.24 -16.98 -0.59
C TYR A 65 -5.48 -17.93 -1.78
N LEU A 66 -5.86 -17.39 -2.94
CA LEU A 66 -6.11 -18.19 -4.13
C LEU A 66 -4.84 -18.94 -4.56
N HIS A 67 -3.71 -18.24 -4.58
CA HIS A 67 -2.43 -18.83 -4.95
C HIS A 67 -2.01 -19.95 -4.00
N GLU A 68 -2.11 -19.74 -2.70
CA GLU A 68 -1.76 -20.74 -1.68
C GLU A 68 -2.66 -21.97 -1.73
N ASN A 69 -3.91 -21.81 -2.12
CA ASN A 69 -4.86 -22.90 -2.23
C ASN A 69 -4.94 -23.49 -3.65
N ARG A 70 -4.03 -23.08 -4.55
CA ARG A 70 -3.94 -23.57 -5.93
C ARG A 70 -5.24 -23.35 -6.71
N ILE A 71 -5.92 -22.26 -6.43
CA ILE A 71 -7.10 -21.82 -7.17
C ILE A 71 -6.65 -20.81 -8.22
N PRO A 72 -7.04 -20.98 -9.49
CA PRO A 72 -6.70 -20.00 -10.53
C PRO A 72 -7.17 -18.60 -10.17
N ILE A 73 -6.34 -17.60 -10.43
CA ILE A 73 -6.67 -16.19 -10.19
C ILE A 73 -7.33 -15.63 -11.45
N ASP A 74 -8.61 -15.30 -11.34
CA ASP A 74 -9.38 -14.59 -12.36
C ASP A 74 -10.47 -13.76 -11.69
N ILE A 75 -11.24 -13.00 -12.49
CA ILE A 75 -12.30 -12.14 -11.95
C ILE A 75 -13.35 -12.96 -11.22
N LEU A 76 -13.68 -14.15 -11.71
CA LEU A 76 -14.72 -14.98 -11.10
C LEU A 76 -14.29 -15.49 -9.71
N THR A 77 -13.11 -16.11 -9.62
CA THR A 77 -12.60 -16.65 -8.37
C THR A 77 -12.33 -15.55 -7.34
N LEU A 78 -11.80 -14.43 -7.82
CA LEU A 78 -11.55 -13.25 -6.98
C LEU A 78 -12.86 -12.67 -6.44
N SER A 79 -13.85 -12.49 -7.30
CA SER A 79 -15.16 -11.95 -6.91
C SER A 79 -15.87 -12.85 -5.90
N GLU A 80 -15.82 -14.16 -6.11
CA GLU A 80 -16.45 -15.13 -5.23
C GLU A 80 -15.82 -15.09 -3.83
N GLU A 81 -14.51 -15.07 -3.73
CA GLU A 81 -13.82 -15.02 -2.43
C GLU A 81 -14.01 -13.66 -1.74
N LEU A 82 -13.97 -12.56 -2.47
CA LEU A 82 -14.27 -11.25 -1.92
C LEU A 82 -15.70 -11.17 -1.38
N ASP A 83 -16.65 -11.79 -2.07
CA ASP A 83 -18.04 -11.83 -1.63
C ASP A 83 -18.19 -12.65 -0.33
N LYS A 84 -17.52 -13.79 -0.23
CA LYS A 84 -17.47 -14.58 1.00
C LYS A 84 -16.91 -13.79 2.20
N ARG A 85 -15.98 -12.89 1.95
CA ARG A 85 -15.39 -12.01 2.96
C ARG A 85 -16.20 -10.74 3.21
N SER A 86 -17.34 -10.59 2.56
CA SER A 86 -18.18 -9.38 2.60
C SER A 86 -17.43 -8.12 2.14
N GLN A 87 -16.51 -8.26 1.20
CA GLN A 87 -15.66 -7.19 0.70
C GLN A 87 -15.97 -6.78 -0.74
N LEU A 88 -16.65 -7.61 -1.53
CA LEU A 88 -16.85 -7.35 -2.96
C LEU A 88 -17.56 -6.02 -3.23
N GLU A 89 -18.67 -5.77 -2.55
CA GLU A 89 -19.41 -4.53 -2.72
C GLU A 89 -18.59 -3.32 -2.26
N GLU A 90 -17.87 -3.45 -1.16
CA GLU A 90 -17.06 -2.37 -0.58
C GLU A 90 -15.91 -1.93 -1.48
N ILE A 91 -15.30 -2.85 -2.25
CA ILE A 91 -14.24 -2.48 -3.19
C ILE A 91 -14.76 -1.80 -4.46
N GLY A 92 -16.06 -1.81 -4.70
CA GLY A 92 -16.69 -1.29 -5.92
C GLY A 92 -17.18 -2.38 -6.87
N GLY A 93 -17.29 -3.63 -6.40
CA GLY A 93 -17.82 -4.76 -7.16
C GLY A 93 -16.94 -5.18 -8.33
N GLN A 94 -17.49 -6.00 -9.21
CA GLN A 94 -16.78 -6.47 -10.41
C GLN A 94 -16.38 -5.33 -11.36
N VAL A 95 -17.10 -4.21 -11.33
CA VAL A 95 -16.77 -3.04 -12.14
C VAL A 95 -15.37 -2.51 -11.80
N TYR A 96 -15.02 -2.48 -10.52
CA TYR A 96 -13.67 -2.09 -10.10
C TYR A 96 -12.61 -3.08 -10.62
N LEU A 97 -12.87 -4.38 -10.50
CA LEU A 97 -11.94 -5.40 -10.99
C LEU A 97 -11.74 -5.33 -12.51
N MET A 98 -12.81 -5.08 -13.25
CA MET A 98 -12.74 -4.86 -14.70
C MET A 98 -11.92 -3.61 -15.03
N SER A 99 -12.08 -2.54 -14.24
CA SER A 99 -11.32 -1.32 -14.43
C SER A 99 -9.82 -1.51 -14.24
N LEU A 100 -9.41 -2.38 -13.31
CA LEU A 100 -7.99 -2.71 -13.09
C LEU A 100 -7.36 -3.30 -14.36
N ILE A 101 -8.06 -4.20 -15.02
CA ILE A 101 -7.60 -4.80 -16.27
C ILE A 101 -7.51 -3.75 -17.37
N ASN A 102 -8.56 -2.95 -17.54
CA ASN A 102 -8.66 -1.98 -18.61
C ASN A 102 -7.66 -0.83 -18.50
N GLN A 103 -7.26 -0.47 -17.28
CA GLN A 103 -6.34 0.64 -17.01
C GLN A 103 -4.88 0.22 -16.97
N THR A 104 -4.59 -1.07 -16.95
CA THR A 104 -3.22 -1.56 -16.87
C THR A 104 -2.52 -1.39 -18.22
N PRO A 105 -1.41 -0.62 -18.29
CA PRO A 105 -0.71 -0.37 -19.55
C PRO A 105 -0.09 -1.63 -20.15
N SER A 106 0.48 -2.50 -19.30
CA SER A 106 1.10 -3.74 -19.74
C SER A 106 1.28 -4.72 -18.59
N SER A 107 0.87 -5.97 -18.75
CA SER A 107 1.15 -7.03 -17.78
C SER A 107 2.62 -7.44 -17.72
N LEU A 108 3.41 -7.10 -18.75
CA LEU A 108 4.83 -7.42 -18.81
C LEU A 108 5.66 -6.59 -17.84
N ASN A 109 5.13 -5.46 -17.38
CA ASN A 109 5.82 -4.53 -16.48
C ASN A 109 5.41 -4.70 -15.02
N ALA A 110 4.79 -5.82 -14.65
CA ALA A 110 4.27 -6.06 -13.29
C ALA A 110 5.32 -5.82 -12.21
N GLN A 111 6.55 -6.31 -12.40
CA GLN A 111 7.63 -6.11 -11.43
C GLN A 111 8.04 -4.65 -11.31
N ALA A 112 8.07 -3.90 -12.41
CA ALA A 112 8.38 -2.47 -12.37
C ALA A 112 7.33 -1.69 -11.57
N TYR A 113 6.06 -2.00 -11.76
CA TYR A 113 4.97 -1.39 -10.99
C TYR A 113 5.06 -1.78 -9.50
N ALA A 114 5.40 -3.03 -9.22
CA ALA A 114 5.59 -3.50 -7.86
C ALA A 114 6.72 -2.74 -7.14
N ARG A 115 7.81 -2.44 -7.82
CA ARG A 115 8.91 -1.64 -7.26
C ARG A 115 8.46 -0.24 -6.86
N ILE A 116 7.59 0.38 -7.64
CA ILE A 116 7.02 1.69 -7.30
C ILE A 116 6.17 1.60 -6.02
N VAL A 117 5.35 0.57 -5.90
CA VAL A 117 4.53 0.33 -4.70
C VAL A 117 5.42 0.07 -3.48
N GLU A 118 6.45 -0.73 -3.62
CA GLU A 118 7.43 -0.99 -2.57
C GLU A 118 8.10 0.29 -2.09
N GLU A 119 8.57 1.13 -3.02
CA GLU A 119 9.24 2.39 -2.69
C GLU A 119 8.33 3.32 -1.87
N THR A 120 7.09 3.51 -2.29
CA THR A 120 6.15 4.34 -1.54
C THR A 120 5.83 3.75 -0.16
N SER A 121 5.77 2.44 -0.04
CA SER A 121 5.62 1.75 1.24
C SER A 121 6.79 2.01 2.19
N VAL A 122 8.02 1.97 1.68
CA VAL A 122 9.22 2.31 2.47
C VAL A 122 9.14 3.75 2.97
N ARG A 123 8.73 4.70 2.13
CA ARG A 123 8.56 6.10 2.53
C ARG A 123 7.56 6.26 3.65
N ARG A 124 6.44 5.54 3.61
CA ARG A 124 5.44 5.56 4.69
C ARG A 124 6.00 5.01 6.00
N ARG A 125 6.76 3.93 5.93
CA ARG A 125 7.43 3.36 7.13
C ARG A 125 8.45 4.32 7.71
N MET A 126 9.18 5.06 6.88
CA MET A 126 10.10 6.10 7.33
C MET A 126 9.37 7.21 8.09
N LEU A 127 8.23 7.66 7.59
CA LEU A 127 7.41 8.68 8.25
C LEU A 127 6.86 8.17 9.59
N THR A 128 6.41 6.94 9.64
CA THR A 128 5.94 6.32 10.88
C THR A 128 7.06 6.27 11.91
N ALA A 129 8.25 5.82 11.52
CA ALA A 129 9.41 5.77 12.40
C ALA A 129 9.80 7.16 12.90
N ALA A 130 9.81 8.17 12.03
CA ALA A 130 10.11 9.54 12.39
C ALA A 130 9.11 10.10 13.39
N ASN A 131 7.82 9.85 13.21
CA ASN A 131 6.77 10.26 14.12
C ASN A 131 6.89 9.57 15.49
N GLU A 132 7.22 8.29 15.53
CA GLU A 132 7.45 7.57 16.79
C GLU A 132 8.68 8.09 17.52
N MET A 133 9.77 8.39 16.81
CA MET A 133 10.96 8.99 17.40
C MET A 133 10.65 10.38 18.00
N ALA A 134 9.86 11.19 17.26
CA ALA A 134 9.45 12.49 17.74
C ALA A 134 8.60 12.40 19.01
N LYS A 135 7.64 11.48 19.06
CA LYS A 135 6.83 11.22 20.26
C LYS A 135 7.68 10.82 21.46
N LEU A 136 8.64 9.91 21.26
CA LEU A 136 9.53 9.47 22.33
C LEU A 136 10.38 10.61 22.86
N ALA A 137 10.88 11.49 21.99
CA ALA A 137 11.67 12.65 22.38
C ALA A 137 10.90 13.67 23.25
N TYR A 138 9.57 13.77 23.04
CA TYR A 138 8.69 14.62 23.85
C TYR A 138 8.29 14.01 25.19
N GLN A 139 8.57 12.73 25.44
CA GLN A 139 8.25 12.04 26.69
C GLN A 139 9.38 12.27 27.71
N GLU A 140 9.31 13.35 28.46
CA GLU A 140 10.31 13.75 29.46
C GLU A 140 10.40 12.79 30.67
N ASP A 141 9.38 11.95 30.88
CA ASP A 141 9.31 10.98 31.95
C ASP A 141 10.11 9.68 31.66
N LYS A 142 10.58 9.50 30.41
CA LYS A 142 11.42 8.37 30.01
C LYS A 142 12.88 8.80 29.94
N ASP A 143 13.78 7.94 30.43
CA ASP A 143 15.20 8.19 30.31
C ASP A 143 15.69 7.99 28.86
N ILE A 144 16.77 8.69 28.51
CA ILE A 144 17.34 8.69 27.16
C ILE A 144 17.79 7.30 26.73
N GLU A 145 18.35 6.51 27.63
CA GLU A 145 18.83 5.17 27.33
C GLU A 145 17.69 4.23 26.94
N SER A 146 16.57 4.30 27.64
CA SER A 146 15.36 3.55 27.33
C SER A 146 14.78 3.92 25.96
N ILE A 147 14.77 5.23 25.62
CA ILE A 147 14.31 5.72 24.33
C ILE A 147 15.19 5.21 23.18
N ILE A 148 16.51 5.29 23.34
CA ILE A 148 17.49 4.81 22.33
C ILE A 148 17.28 3.32 22.08
N ASN A 149 17.13 2.51 23.11
CA ASN A 149 16.88 1.07 22.97
C ASN A 149 15.58 0.77 22.20
N SER A 150 14.54 1.57 22.38
CA SER A 150 13.28 1.44 21.66
C SER A 150 13.42 1.73 20.17
N VAL A 151 14.27 2.67 19.80
CA VAL A 151 14.50 3.07 18.40
C VAL A 151 15.35 2.03 17.65
N GLU A 152 16.27 1.35 18.32
CA GLU A 152 17.15 0.34 17.72
C GLU A 152 16.45 -1.00 17.42
N GLN A 153 15.25 -1.18 17.90
CA GLN A 153 14.42 -2.33 17.60
C GLN A 153 13.59 -2.04 16.34
#